data_1e0a94334e4012875f8a33b4cf31dd98
#
_entry.id   1e0a94334e4012875f8a33b4cf31dd98
#
_cell.length_a   1.000
_cell.length_b   1.000
_cell.length_c   1.000
_cell.angle_alpha   90.00
_cell.angle_beta   90.00
_cell.angle_gamma   90.00
#
_symmetry.space_group_name_H-M   'P 1'
#
loop_
_entity.id
_entity.type
_entity.pdbx_description
1 polymer ?
#
loop_
_entity_poly.entity_id
_entity_poly.type
_entity_poly.pdbx_seq_one_letter_code
_entity_poly.pdbx_strand_id
1 'polypeptide(L)'
;MNRNEKMKEQNKSKMIRIRGAKEHNLKNIDIDIPRDEFVVLTGLSGSGKSSLAFDTIYAEGQRRYMESLSSYARQFLGQMEKPDVESLEGLPPAISIDQKSTNRNPRSTVGTVTEVYDYFRLLFARVGIPHCPKCGKEIKKQTVDQM
;
A
#
# COMPACT_ATOMS: atom_id res chain seq x y z
N MET A 1 -7.73 19.25 37.28
CA MET A 1 -7.79 18.19 36.28
C MET A 1 -7.21 16.92 36.89
N ASN A 2 -8.03 15.91 37.11
CA ASN A 2 -7.72 14.71 37.91
C ASN A 2 -6.82 13.76 37.09
N ARG A 3 -5.93 13.01 37.75
CA ARG A 3 -4.99 12.06 37.09
C ARG A 3 -5.71 11.05 36.18
N ASN A 4 -6.93 10.67 36.55
CA ASN A 4 -7.80 9.79 35.77
C ASN A 4 -8.35 10.46 34.50
N GLU A 5 -8.56 11.76 34.49
CA GLU A 5 -9.00 12.51 33.30
C GLU A 5 -7.86 12.66 32.30
N LYS A 6 -6.64 12.92 32.76
CA LYS A 6 -5.43 12.95 31.90
C LYS A 6 -5.15 11.58 31.26
N MET A 7 -5.32 10.49 31.98
CA MET A 7 -5.16 9.14 31.44
C MET A 7 -6.26 8.79 30.40
N LYS A 8 -7.49 9.25 30.60
CA LYS A 8 -8.58 9.09 29.63
C LYS A 8 -8.36 9.93 28.37
N GLU A 9 -7.86 11.16 28.49
CA GLU A 9 -7.52 11.98 27.34
C GLU A 9 -6.30 11.45 26.57
N GLN A 10 -5.26 10.99 27.26
CA GLN A 10 -4.11 10.34 26.61
C GLN A 10 -4.49 9.03 25.91
N ASN A 11 -5.44 8.28 26.45
CA ASN A 11 -5.96 7.07 25.78
C ASN A 11 -6.87 7.42 24.59
N LYS A 12 -7.57 8.56 24.67
CA LYS A 12 -8.40 9.08 23.57
C LYS A 12 -7.57 9.45 22.35
N SER A 13 -6.35 9.97 22.54
CA SER A 13 -5.44 10.37 21.43
C SER A 13 -4.73 9.20 20.75
N LYS A 14 -4.79 8.00 21.33
CA LYS A 14 -4.13 6.79 20.81
C LYS A 14 -5.01 5.88 19.97
N MET A 15 -6.24 6.27 19.69
CA MET A 15 -7.20 5.47 18.95
C MET A 15 -7.68 6.21 17.71
N ILE A 16 -7.82 5.49 16.61
CA ILE A 16 -8.62 5.90 15.45
C ILE A 16 -10.04 5.44 15.73
N ARG A 17 -10.98 6.39 15.77
CA ARG A 17 -12.38 6.11 16.04
C ARG A 17 -13.22 6.33 14.82
N ILE A 18 -13.88 5.29 14.39
CA ILE A 18 -14.77 5.28 13.24
C ILE A 18 -16.18 5.05 13.74
N ARG A 19 -17.11 5.89 13.31
CA ARG A 19 -18.54 5.77 13.66
C ARG A 19 -19.37 5.86 12.40
N GLY A 20 -20.31 4.93 12.28
CA GLY A 20 -21.28 4.93 11.22
C GLY A 20 -20.67 4.71 9.83
N ALA A 21 -19.68 3.84 9.67
CA ALA A 21 -19.12 3.55 8.35
C ALA A 21 -20.08 2.73 7.50
N LYS A 22 -20.45 3.27 6.32
CA LYS A 22 -21.42 2.70 5.37
C LYS A 22 -20.87 2.52 3.97
N GLU A 23 -19.57 2.73 3.76
CA GLU A 23 -18.97 2.66 2.44
C GLU A 23 -19.15 1.27 1.82
N HIS A 24 -19.60 1.22 0.58
CA HIS A 24 -19.91 0.00 -0.17
C HIS A 24 -20.82 -0.99 0.58
N ASN A 25 -20.26 -2.09 1.08
CA ASN A 25 -21.00 -3.15 1.76
C ASN A 25 -20.91 -3.08 3.30
N LEU A 26 -20.34 -2.00 3.86
CA LEU A 26 -20.30 -1.78 5.29
C LEU A 26 -21.70 -1.45 5.83
N LYS A 27 -22.06 -2.08 6.95
CA LYS A 27 -23.41 -2.01 7.52
C LYS A 27 -23.46 -1.07 8.72
N ASN A 28 -23.12 0.20 8.53
CA ASN A 28 -23.13 1.21 9.58
C ASN A 28 -22.31 0.77 10.81
N ILE A 29 -21.04 0.44 10.60
CA ILE A 29 -20.20 -0.13 11.65
C ILE A 29 -19.48 0.95 12.46
N ASP A 30 -19.34 0.67 13.75
CA ASP A 30 -18.50 1.41 14.68
C ASP A 30 -17.28 0.59 15.04
N ILE A 31 -16.08 1.19 14.97
CA ILE A 31 -14.85 0.50 15.30
C ILE A 31 -13.81 1.47 15.88
N ASP A 32 -13.06 1.01 16.88
CA ASP A 32 -11.92 1.71 17.44
C ASP A 32 -10.66 0.91 17.11
N ILE A 33 -9.68 1.55 16.46
CA ILE A 33 -8.42 0.94 16.02
C ILE A 33 -7.28 1.62 16.77
N PRO A 34 -6.39 0.88 17.46
CA PRO A 34 -5.25 1.47 18.13
C PRO A 34 -4.29 2.12 17.12
N ARG A 35 -3.70 3.26 17.51
CA ARG A 35 -2.64 3.91 16.77
C ARG A 35 -1.28 3.37 17.20
N ASP A 36 -0.31 3.49 16.31
CA ASP A 36 1.08 3.10 16.57
C ASP A 36 1.27 1.62 16.88
N GLU A 37 0.33 0.79 16.44
CA GLU A 37 0.35 -0.66 16.57
C GLU A 37 0.18 -1.35 15.21
N PHE A 38 0.61 -2.60 15.12
CA PHE A 38 0.38 -3.43 13.95
C PHE A 38 -1.00 -4.08 14.04
N VAL A 39 -1.93 -3.62 13.20
CA VAL A 39 -3.31 -4.10 13.17
C VAL A 39 -3.58 -4.89 11.90
N VAL A 40 -4.18 -6.07 12.03
CA VAL A 40 -4.54 -6.95 10.92
C VAL A 40 -6.06 -7.06 10.79
N LEU A 41 -6.58 -6.72 9.61
CA LEU A 41 -7.99 -6.92 9.26
C LEU A 41 -8.16 -8.28 8.58
N THR A 42 -8.89 -9.20 9.22
CA THR A 42 -9.15 -10.54 8.71
C THR A 42 -10.63 -10.77 8.41
N GLY A 43 -10.95 -11.73 7.58
CA GLY A 43 -12.32 -12.11 7.25
C GLY A 43 -12.46 -12.69 5.85
N LEU A 44 -13.64 -13.15 5.51
CA LEU A 44 -13.97 -13.73 4.21
C LEU A 44 -13.84 -12.70 3.07
N SER A 45 -13.68 -13.16 1.84
CA SER A 45 -13.76 -12.29 0.67
C SER A 45 -15.12 -11.61 0.63
N GLY A 46 -15.14 -10.30 0.30
CA GLY A 46 -16.38 -9.52 0.27
C GLY A 46 -16.90 -9.07 1.66
N SER A 47 -16.18 -9.32 2.76
CA SER A 47 -16.61 -8.89 4.11
C SER A 47 -16.41 -7.40 4.41
N GLY A 48 -15.91 -6.58 3.48
CA GLY A 48 -15.74 -5.14 3.66
C GLY A 48 -14.36 -4.71 4.19
N LYS A 49 -13.37 -5.61 4.30
CA LYS A 49 -12.02 -5.27 4.76
C LYS A 49 -11.37 -4.16 3.95
N SER A 50 -11.43 -4.28 2.62
CA SER A 50 -10.88 -3.27 1.70
C SER A 50 -11.69 -1.99 1.78
N SER A 51 -13.02 -2.06 1.84
CA SER A 51 -13.89 -0.90 1.98
C SER A 51 -13.61 -0.12 3.27
N LEU A 52 -13.32 -0.81 4.37
CA LEU A 52 -12.92 -0.15 5.60
C LEU A 52 -11.52 0.46 5.50
N ALA A 53 -10.53 -0.30 5.03
CA ALA A 53 -9.14 0.13 5.04
C ALA A 53 -8.85 1.22 3.97
N PHE A 54 -9.26 0.99 2.72
CA PHE A 54 -8.93 1.87 1.59
C PHE A 54 -10.00 2.92 1.35
N ASP A 55 -11.27 2.50 1.24
CA ASP A 55 -12.35 3.39 0.80
C ASP A 55 -12.89 4.26 1.96
N THR A 56 -12.64 3.88 3.22
CA THR A 56 -13.03 4.68 4.40
C THR A 56 -11.82 5.35 5.06
N ILE A 57 -10.90 4.58 5.65
CA ILE A 57 -9.80 5.12 6.47
C ILE A 57 -8.80 5.89 5.61
N TYR A 58 -8.28 5.25 4.56
CA TYR A 58 -7.28 5.88 3.70
C TYR A 58 -7.88 7.04 2.90
N ALA A 59 -9.07 6.88 2.33
CA ALA A 59 -9.74 7.92 1.57
C ALA A 59 -9.98 9.19 2.40
N GLU A 60 -10.46 9.05 3.65
CA GLU A 60 -10.64 10.20 4.55
C GLU A 60 -9.30 10.82 4.97
N GLY A 61 -8.27 10.01 5.20
CA GLY A 61 -6.93 10.50 5.51
C GLY A 61 -6.35 11.33 4.37
N GLN A 62 -6.46 10.87 3.14
CA GLN A 62 -6.05 11.59 1.95
C GLN A 62 -6.88 12.87 1.74
N ARG A 63 -8.19 12.80 1.89
CA ARG A 63 -9.07 13.95 1.77
C ARG A 63 -8.66 15.07 2.73
N ARG A 64 -8.43 14.77 4.01
CA ARG A 64 -7.97 15.75 5.02
C ARG A 64 -6.60 16.30 4.71
N TYR A 65 -5.69 15.45 4.23
CA TYR A 65 -4.37 15.91 3.80
C TYR A 65 -4.50 16.89 2.64
N MET A 66 -5.31 16.58 1.64
CA MET A 66 -5.58 17.45 0.49
C MET A 66 -6.21 18.78 0.90
N GLU A 67 -7.13 18.78 1.87
CA GLU A 67 -7.74 19.99 2.40
C GLU A 67 -6.73 20.91 3.12
N SER A 68 -5.68 20.34 3.69
CA SER A 68 -4.60 21.11 4.33
C SER A 68 -3.66 21.80 3.34
N LEU A 69 -3.69 21.40 2.06
CA LEU A 69 -2.85 21.99 1.01
C LEU A 69 -3.39 23.35 0.53
N SER A 70 -2.53 24.13 -0.11
CA SER A 70 -2.92 25.40 -0.73
C SER A 70 -4.01 25.21 -1.81
N SER A 71 -4.82 26.25 -2.04
CA SER A 71 -5.86 26.23 -3.08
C SER A 71 -5.29 25.89 -4.47
N TYR A 72 -4.09 26.36 -4.76
CA TYR A 72 -3.39 26.07 -6.00
C TYR A 72 -3.07 24.55 -6.13
N ALA A 73 -2.51 23.95 -5.11
CA ALA A 73 -2.19 22.51 -5.11
C ALA A 73 -3.45 21.63 -5.27
N ARG A 74 -4.57 22.04 -4.63
CA ARG A 74 -5.86 21.31 -4.74
C ARG A 74 -6.43 21.29 -6.17
N GLN A 75 -6.19 22.32 -6.98
CA GLN A 75 -6.65 22.35 -8.38
C GLN A 75 -6.00 21.26 -9.25
N PHE A 76 -4.74 20.90 -8.95
CA PHE A 76 -4.03 19.86 -9.70
C PHE A 76 -4.34 18.44 -9.23
N LEU A 77 -4.69 18.28 -7.96
CA LEU A 77 -4.88 16.96 -7.34
C LEU A 77 -6.32 16.44 -7.43
N GLY A 78 -7.25 17.31 -7.83
CA GLY A 78 -8.68 16.98 -7.92
C GLY A 78 -9.38 17.01 -6.56
N GLN A 79 -10.73 16.98 -6.60
CA GLN A 79 -11.53 16.82 -5.39
C GLN A 79 -11.72 15.33 -5.11
N MET A 80 -11.44 14.92 -3.87
CA MET A 80 -11.79 13.57 -3.39
C MET A 80 -13.17 13.62 -2.74
N GLU A 81 -14.01 12.65 -3.07
CA GLU A 81 -15.31 12.50 -2.43
C GLU A 81 -15.12 12.12 -0.95
N LYS A 82 -16.02 12.61 -0.12
CA LYS A 82 -16.04 12.26 1.31
C LYS A 82 -16.61 10.84 1.43
N PRO A 83 -15.91 9.91 2.12
CA PRO A 83 -16.44 8.58 2.37
C PRO A 83 -17.74 8.64 3.17
N ASP A 84 -18.61 7.66 2.97
CA ASP A 84 -19.86 7.52 3.73
C ASP A 84 -19.58 7.02 5.15
N VAL A 85 -19.23 7.96 6.02
CA VAL A 85 -18.93 7.75 7.44
C VAL A 85 -19.44 8.93 8.24
N GLU A 86 -20.08 8.66 9.39
CA GLU A 86 -20.63 9.71 10.27
C GLU A 86 -19.51 10.52 10.91
N SER A 87 -18.54 9.86 11.52
CA SER A 87 -17.34 10.52 12.06
C SER A 87 -16.12 9.61 12.02
N LEU A 88 -14.94 10.23 11.81
CA LEU A 88 -13.66 9.58 11.88
C LEU A 88 -12.68 10.49 12.61
N GLU A 89 -12.21 10.07 13.78
CA GLU A 89 -11.33 10.84 14.66
C GLU A 89 -9.98 10.14 14.85
N GLY A 90 -8.95 10.92 15.21
CA GLY A 90 -7.63 10.40 15.56
C GLY A 90 -6.82 9.87 14.37
N LEU A 91 -7.23 10.14 13.13
CA LEU A 91 -6.54 9.66 11.93
C LEU A 91 -5.23 10.42 11.72
N PRO A 92 -4.07 9.72 11.67
CA PRO A 92 -2.80 10.32 11.24
C PRO A 92 -2.75 10.46 9.71
N PRO A 93 -1.75 11.18 9.17
CA PRO A 93 -1.45 11.10 7.73
C PRO A 93 -1.29 9.64 7.30
N ALA A 94 -1.95 9.26 6.22
CA ALA A 94 -2.02 7.87 5.78
C ALA A 94 -1.32 7.67 4.44
N ILE A 95 -0.64 6.54 4.29
CA ILE A 95 -0.09 6.03 3.03
C ILE A 95 -0.76 4.69 2.75
N SER A 96 -1.21 4.50 1.51
CA SER A 96 -1.73 3.21 1.05
C SER A 96 -0.72 2.53 0.16
N ILE A 97 -0.52 1.24 0.39
CA ILE A 97 0.21 0.36 -0.52
C ILE A 97 -0.81 -0.66 -1.01
N ASP A 98 -1.30 -0.43 -2.22
CA ASP A 98 -2.30 -1.30 -2.81
C ASP A 98 -1.68 -2.56 -3.40
N GLN A 99 -2.43 -3.66 -3.31
CA GLN A 99 -2.07 -4.89 -4.00
C GLN A 99 -2.27 -4.68 -5.50
N LYS A 100 -1.18 -4.54 -6.24
CA LYS A 100 -1.25 -4.45 -7.70
C LYS A 100 -1.92 -5.73 -8.22
N SER A 101 -3.11 -5.62 -8.77
CA SER A 101 -3.75 -6.73 -9.46
C SER A 101 -2.76 -7.26 -10.50
N THR A 102 -2.49 -8.55 -10.46
CA THR A 102 -1.55 -9.22 -11.36
C THR A 102 -1.83 -8.76 -12.79
N ASN A 103 -0.86 -8.08 -13.37
CA ASN A 103 -0.93 -7.69 -14.77
C ASN A 103 -1.24 -8.96 -15.57
N ARG A 104 -2.28 -8.95 -16.39
CA ARG A 104 -2.69 -10.08 -17.23
C ARG A 104 -1.62 -10.50 -18.24
N ASN A 105 -0.47 -9.85 -18.24
CA ASN A 105 0.65 -10.19 -19.07
C ASN A 105 1.51 -11.26 -18.38
N PRO A 106 1.50 -12.53 -18.84
CA PRO A 106 2.25 -13.62 -18.22
C PRO A 106 3.78 -13.43 -18.29
N ARG A 107 4.27 -12.44 -19.04
CA ARG A 107 5.67 -12.08 -19.13
C ARG A 107 6.12 -11.00 -18.14
N SER A 108 5.22 -10.40 -17.38
CA SER A 108 5.58 -9.40 -16.37
C SER A 108 5.95 -10.07 -15.04
N THR A 109 7.22 -10.38 -14.87
CA THR A 109 7.77 -10.76 -13.57
C THR A 109 8.05 -9.51 -12.74
N VAL A 110 8.21 -9.68 -11.42
CA VAL A 110 8.60 -8.58 -10.52
C VAL A 110 9.88 -7.89 -11.03
N GLY A 111 10.84 -8.68 -11.51
CA GLY A 111 12.10 -8.15 -12.05
C GLY A 111 11.94 -7.20 -13.24
N THR A 112 10.98 -7.47 -14.14
CA THR A 112 10.69 -6.58 -15.30
C THR A 112 9.87 -5.36 -14.91
N VAL A 113 8.93 -5.50 -13.99
CA VAL A 113 8.08 -4.37 -13.52
C VAL A 113 8.87 -3.36 -12.69
N THR A 114 9.87 -3.82 -11.95
CA THR A 114 10.75 -2.98 -11.12
C THR A 114 12.02 -2.51 -11.85
N GLU A 115 12.19 -2.87 -13.11
CA GLU A 115 13.41 -2.62 -13.92
C GLU A 115 14.68 -3.28 -13.38
N VAL A 116 14.60 -4.02 -12.27
CA VAL A 116 15.74 -4.73 -11.65
C VAL A 116 16.35 -5.73 -12.64
N TYR A 117 15.56 -6.29 -13.54
CA TYR A 117 16.02 -7.23 -14.56
C TYR A 117 17.03 -6.60 -15.52
N ASP A 118 16.90 -5.32 -15.85
CA ASP A 118 17.83 -4.63 -16.76
C ASP A 118 19.21 -4.43 -16.11
N TYR A 119 19.23 -4.14 -14.80
CA TYR A 119 20.47 -4.12 -14.03
C TYR A 119 21.12 -5.50 -13.96
N PHE A 120 20.35 -6.57 -13.75
CA PHE A 120 20.88 -7.94 -13.78
C PHE A 120 21.43 -8.32 -15.15
N ARG A 121 20.77 -7.95 -16.23
CA ARG A 121 21.27 -8.19 -17.58
C ARG A 121 22.65 -7.54 -17.78
N LEU A 122 22.80 -6.28 -17.37
CA LEU A 122 24.07 -5.58 -17.45
C LEU A 122 25.14 -6.22 -16.57
N LEU A 123 24.80 -6.57 -15.34
CA LEU A 123 25.70 -7.21 -14.39
C LEU A 123 26.21 -8.55 -14.94
N PHE A 124 25.32 -9.44 -15.34
CA PHE A 124 25.68 -10.76 -15.87
C PHE A 124 26.42 -10.67 -17.21
N ALA A 125 26.11 -9.68 -18.05
CA ALA A 125 26.83 -9.46 -19.29
C ALA A 125 28.31 -9.03 -19.06
N ARG A 126 28.57 -8.32 -17.93
CA ARG A 126 29.91 -7.78 -17.62
C ARG A 126 30.77 -8.74 -16.80
N VAL A 127 30.18 -9.41 -15.80
CA VAL A 127 30.92 -10.24 -14.82
C VAL A 127 30.42 -11.69 -14.76
N GLY A 128 29.34 -12.03 -15.47
CA GLY A 128 28.80 -13.37 -15.47
C GLY A 128 29.64 -14.35 -16.27
N ILE A 129 29.81 -15.55 -15.73
CA ILE A 129 30.44 -16.68 -16.43
C ILE A 129 29.32 -17.62 -16.86
N PRO A 130 29.01 -17.72 -18.16
CA PRO A 130 27.92 -18.56 -18.64
C PRO A 130 28.28 -20.05 -18.55
N HIS A 131 27.33 -20.84 -18.08
CA HIS A 131 27.46 -22.30 -18.00
C HIS A 131 26.31 -22.99 -18.73
N CYS A 132 26.60 -24.16 -19.30
CA CYS A 132 25.59 -24.98 -19.95
C CYS A 132 24.57 -25.50 -18.91
N PRO A 133 23.24 -25.28 -19.08
CA PRO A 133 22.24 -25.70 -18.11
C PRO A 133 22.07 -27.24 -18.03
N LYS A 134 22.56 -27.98 -19.04
CA LYS A 134 22.46 -29.46 -19.07
C LYS A 134 23.68 -30.14 -18.44
N CYS A 135 24.89 -29.68 -18.70
CA CYS A 135 26.12 -30.34 -18.28
C CYS A 135 27.01 -29.53 -17.36
N GLY A 136 26.63 -28.26 -17.04
CA GLY A 136 27.38 -27.40 -16.11
C GLY A 136 28.71 -26.89 -16.64
N LYS A 137 29.12 -27.24 -17.87
CA LYS A 137 30.39 -26.77 -18.43
C LYS A 137 30.36 -25.27 -18.70
N GLU A 138 31.46 -24.60 -18.43
CA GLU A 138 31.66 -23.19 -18.77
C GLU A 138 31.63 -22.99 -20.29
N ILE A 139 30.86 -21.99 -20.77
CA ILE A 139 30.76 -21.62 -22.16
C ILE A 139 31.73 -20.46 -22.40
N LYS A 140 32.79 -20.72 -23.13
CA LYS A 140 33.79 -19.72 -23.53
C LYS A 140 33.48 -19.19 -24.91
N LYS A 141 33.90 -17.91 -25.13
CA LYS A 141 33.83 -17.31 -26.47
C LYS A 141 34.69 -18.11 -27.44
N GLN A 142 34.09 -18.64 -28.49
CA GLN A 142 34.80 -19.35 -29.55
C GLN A 142 35.03 -18.43 -30.74
N THR A 143 36.16 -18.58 -31.39
CA THR A 143 36.41 -17.94 -32.69
C THR A 143 35.87 -18.80 -33.80
N VAL A 144 35.63 -18.20 -34.99
CA VAL A 144 35.08 -18.93 -36.14
C VAL A 144 35.97 -20.11 -36.55
N ASP A 145 37.29 -20.00 -36.32
CA ASP A 145 38.28 -21.04 -36.63
C ASP A 145 38.25 -22.22 -35.62
N GLN A 146 37.50 -22.10 -34.50
CA GLN A 146 37.34 -23.11 -33.47
C GLN A 146 36.01 -23.85 -33.56
N MET A 147 35.13 -23.48 -34.51
CA MET A 147 33.87 -24.14 -34.82
C MET A 147 34.06 -25.19 -35.93
#